data_0f5a2c562120a1bce67e2418a423e5fe
#
_entry.id   0f5a2c562120a1bce67e2418a423e5fe
#
_cell.length_a   1.000
_cell.length_b   1.000
_cell.length_c   1.000
_cell.angle_alpha   90.00
_cell.angle_beta   90.00
_cell.angle_gamma   90.00
#
_symmetry.space_group_name_H-M   'P 1'
#
loop_
_entity.id
_entity.type
_entity.pdbx_description
1 polymer ?
#
loop_
_entity_poly.entity_id
_entity_poly.type
_entity_poly.pdbx_seq_one_letter_code
_entity_poly.pdbx_strand_id
1 'polypeptide(L)'
;MRNAGLGSWPARRARMSPGRTAFVYEDRAVTYAEFHERVMRLASRLRAAGVAPGDRVAYLGKNHVAFAESMFATHALGAIFVPLNFRLAAPEIDYMLENSGAVLLIYAPECAQTVRALTGRHALRERVALGEPGPGEAQYEAWLSEGVPEPIDVPVALDDTALILYTSGTTGRPKGAMLSHANLVWNCFNLLANVDVASDEV
;
A
#
# COMPACT_ATOMS: atom_id res chain seq x y z
N MET A 1 -11.94 -4.45 17.87
CA MET A 1 -11.21 -4.28 16.59
C MET A 1 -11.63 -5.43 15.70
N ARG A 2 -12.37 -5.13 14.63
CA ARG A 2 -12.93 -6.13 13.70
C ARG A 2 -11.95 -6.53 12.60
N ASN A 3 -10.90 -5.73 12.39
CA ASN A 3 -9.83 -6.05 11.45
C ASN A 3 -8.80 -6.97 12.12
N ALA A 4 -8.87 -8.27 11.80
CA ALA A 4 -7.88 -9.26 12.24
C ALA A 4 -6.61 -9.24 11.38
N GLY A 5 -6.65 -8.59 10.21
CA GLY A 5 -5.54 -8.49 9.26
C GLY A 5 -4.50 -7.43 9.63
N LEU A 6 -3.55 -7.23 8.72
CA LEU A 6 -2.42 -6.29 8.89
C LEU A 6 -2.86 -4.84 9.03
N GLY A 7 -4.03 -4.44 8.53
CA GLY A 7 -4.54 -3.07 8.64
C GLY A 7 -4.66 -2.56 10.08
N SER A 8 -4.74 -3.46 11.06
CA SER A 8 -4.77 -3.13 12.50
C SER A 8 -3.40 -2.88 13.15
N TRP A 9 -2.29 -3.24 12.48
CA TRP A 9 -0.96 -3.23 13.08
C TRP A 9 -0.43 -1.83 13.40
N PRO A 10 -0.55 -0.81 12.53
CA PRO A 10 -0.10 0.54 12.86
C PRO A 10 -0.77 1.09 14.13
N ALA A 11 -2.09 0.89 14.28
CA ALA A 11 -2.82 1.32 15.45
C ALA A 11 -2.35 0.61 16.74
N ARG A 12 -2.02 -0.69 16.66
CA ARG A 12 -1.49 -1.45 17.79
C ARG A 12 -0.12 -0.93 18.23
N ARG A 13 0.79 -0.70 17.26
CA ARG A 13 2.13 -0.16 17.56
C ARG A 13 2.09 1.26 18.09
N ALA A 14 1.25 2.13 17.51
CA ALA A 14 1.06 3.49 18.00
C ALA A 14 0.57 3.55 19.45
N ARG A 15 -0.28 2.60 19.88
CA ARG A 15 -0.68 2.49 21.30
C ARG A 15 0.43 1.98 22.22
N MET A 16 1.23 1.01 21.74
CA MET A 16 2.27 0.37 22.57
C MET A 16 3.53 1.23 22.70
N SER A 17 3.91 1.91 21.64
CA SER A 17 5.20 2.61 21.53
C SER A 17 5.09 3.86 20.63
N PRO A 18 4.23 4.85 20.96
CA PRO A 18 3.91 5.96 20.05
C PRO A 18 5.12 6.78 19.63
N GLY A 19 6.04 7.05 20.56
CA GLY A 19 7.22 7.88 20.32
C GLY A 19 8.43 7.13 19.74
N ARG A 20 8.36 5.79 19.57
CA ARG A 20 9.44 5.05 18.93
C ARG A 20 9.45 5.26 17.42
N THR A 21 10.65 5.24 16.84
CA THR A 21 10.84 5.31 15.39
C THR A 21 10.27 4.06 14.72
N ALA A 22 9.40 4.26 13.75
CA ALA A 22 8.85 3.22 12.89
C ALA A 22 9.68 3.05 11.61
N PHE A 23 10.13 4.18 11.04
CA PHE A 23 10.92 4.22 9.81
C PHE A 23 11.98 5.32 9.91
N VAL A 24 13.13 5.05 9.31
CA VAL A 24 14.11 6.08 8.92
C VAL A 24 14.18 6.06 7.40
N TYR A 25 13.89 7.18 6.78
CA TYR A 25 13.98 7.35 5.34
C TYR A 25 14.75 8.63 5.05
N GLU A 26 15.86 8.49 4.34
CA GLU A 26 16.85 9.55 4.21
C GLU A 26 17.25 10.08 5.62
N ASP A 27 17.16 11.37 5.87
CA ASP A 27 17.51 11.99 7.17
C ASP A 27 16.29 12.18 8.09
N ARG A 28 15.13 11.62 7.74
CA ARG A 28 13.89 11.77 8.52
C ARG A 28 13.52 10.49 9.24
N ALA A 29 13.37 10.59 10.56
CA ALA A 29 12.74 9.56 11.38
C ALA A 29 11.22 9.82 11.46
N VAL A 30 10.41 8.77 11.30
CA VAL A 30 8.95 8.78 11.43
C VAL A 30 8.60 7.90 12.62
N THR A 31 7.86 8.43 13.59
CA THR A 31 7.41 7.68 14.76
C THR A 31 6.20 6.79 14.45
N TYR A 32 5.92 5.79 15.30
CA TYR A 32 4.70 4.96 15.14
C TYR A 32 3.41 5.78 15.26
N ALA A 33 3.40 6.84 16.07
CA ALA A 33 2.23 7.74 16.17
C ALA A 33 2.00 8.49 14.86
N GLU A 34 3.04 9.13 14.31
CA GLU A 34 2.98 9.82 13.02
C GLU A 34 2.61 8.88 11.89
N PHE A 35 3.26 7.70 11.83
CA PHE A 35 2.96 6.70 10.82
C PHE A 35 1.49 6.27 10.85
N HIS A 36 0.96 5.97 12.04
CA HIS A 36 -0.45 5.60 12.19
C HIS A 36 -1.40 6.73 11.77
N GLU A 37 -1.12 7.97 12.16
CA GLU A 37 -1.92 9.12 11.75
C GLU A 37 -1.96 9.27 10.23
N ARG A 38 -0.81 9.19 9.57
CA ARG A 38 -0.68 9.27 8.11
C ARG A 38 -1.42 8.12 7.41
N VAL A 39 -1.30 6.90 7.93
CA VAL A 39 -2.06 5.73 7.44
C VAL A 39 -3.56 5.97 7.52
N MET A 40 -4.08 6.53 8.63
CA MET A 40 -5.52 6.81 8.77
C MET A 40 -5.98 7.93 7.85
N ARG A 41 -5.20 9.00 7.69
CA ARG A 41 -5.48 10.07 6.71
C ARG A 41 -5.57 9.50 5.30
N LEU A 42 -4.59 8.69 4.90
CA LEU A 42 -4.57 8.05 3.59
C LEU A 42 -5.77 7.10 3.41
N ALA A 43 -6.10 6.28 4.41
CA ALA A 43 -7.27 5.40 4.35
C ALA A 43 -8.58 6.18 4.23
N SER A 44 -8.69 7.32 4.91
CA SER A 44 -9.84 8.25 4.75
C SER A 44 -9.95 8.75 3.31
N ARG A 45 -8.84 9.14 2.68
CA ARG A 45 -8.83 9.61 1.28
C ARG A 45 -9.14 8.49 0.29
N LEU A 46 -8.55 7.31 0.47
CA LEU A 46 -8.86 6.12 -0.34
C LEU A 46 -10.36 5.81 -0.29
N ARG A 47 -10.96 5.83 0.90
CA ARG A 47 -12.40 5.63 1.08
C ARG A 47 -13.22 6.72 0.38
N ALA A 48 -12.83 7.99 0.50
CA ALA A 48 -13.49 9.11 -0.18
C ALA A 48 -13.38 9.00 -1.72
N ALA A 49 -12.30 8.43 -2.26
CA ALA A 49 -12.13 8.10 -3.66
C ALA A 49 -12.90 6.82 -4.09
N GLY A 50 -13.71 6.25 -3.20
CA GLY A 50 -14.58 5.11 -3.48
C GLY A 50 -13.92 3.75 -3.38
N VAL A 51 -12.76 3.65 -2.72
CA VAL A 51 -12.13 2.34 -2.44
C VAL A 51 -12.95 1.61 -1.38
N ALA A 52 -13.40 0.41 -1.71
CA ALA A 52 -14.21 -0.48 -0.88
C ALA A 52 -13.45 -1.78 -0.54
N PRO A 53 -13.93 -2.58 0.43
CA PRO A 53 -13.36 -3.90 0.70
C PRO A 53 -13.29 -4.75 -0.57
N GLY A 54 -12.15 -5.41 -0.79
CA GLY A 54 -11.88 -6.21 -1.98
C GLY A 54 -11.44 -5.43 -3.23
N ASP A 55 -11.49 -4.10 -3.24
CA ASP A 55 -10.88 -3.29 -4.31
C ASP A 55 -9.35 -3.40 -4.28
N ARG A 56 -8.70 -3.14 -5.41
CA ARG A 56 -7.23 -3.20 -5.54
C ARG A 56 -6.68 -1.80 -5.66
N VAL A 57 -5.70 -1.50 -4.79
CA VAL A 57 -4.91 -0.27 -4.80
C VAL A 57 -3.49 -0.62 -5.22
N ALA A 58 -3.03 -0.07 -6.34
CA ALA A 58 -1.70 -0.31 -6.88
C ALA A 58 -0.70 0.74 -6.38
N TYR A 59 0.54 0.31 -6.19
CA TYR A 59 1.68 1.17 -5.92
C TYR A 59 2.80 0.89 -6.93
N LEU A 60 3.33 1.92 -7.57
CA LEU A 60 4.42 1.84 -8.53
C LEU A 60 5.57 2.77 -8.10
N GLY A 61 6.64 2.22 -7.57
CA GLY A 61 7.80 2.98 -7.11
C GLY A 61 8.81 2.14 -6.36
N LYS A 62 9.92 2.77 -5.98
CA LYS A 62 10.91 2.20 -5.08
C LYS A 62 10.40 2.16 -3.64
N ASN A 63 11.23 1.59 -2.74
CA ASN A 63 10.96 1.63 -1.32
C ASN A 63 10.94 3.08 -0.82
N HIS A 64 9.83 3.44 -0.20
CA HIS A 64 9.56 4.77 0.35
C HIS A 64 8.58 4.60 1.52
N VAL A 65 8.52 5.54 2.46
CA VAL A 65 7.53 5.48 3.56
C VAL A 65 6.10 5.38 3.02
N ALA A 66 5.80 6.09 1.92
CA ALA A 66 4.49 6.03 1.25
C ALA A 66 4.11 4.62 0.76
N PHE A 67 5.07 3.72 0.48
CA PHE A 67 4.77 2.32 0.17
C PHE A 67 4.09 1.64 1.37
N ALA A 68 4.68 1.78 2.56
CA ALA A 68 4.12 1.21 3.78
C ALA A 68 2.80 1.88 4.17
N GLU A 69 2.71 3.21 4.06
CA GLU A 69 1.48 3.97 4.29
C GLU A 69 0.35 3.47 3.37
N SER A 70 0.63 3.32 2.07
CA SER A 70 -0.34 2.83 1.08
C SER A 70 -0.79 1.41 1.37
N MET A 71 0.14 0.52 1.71
CA MET A 71 -0.17 -0.86 2.05
C MET A 71 -1.09 -0.95 3.27
N PHE A 72 -0.72 -0.30 4.37
CA PHE A 72 -1.51 -0.38 5.60
C PHE A 72 -2.84 0.38 5.50
N ALA A 73 -2.90 1.50 4.78
CA ALA A 73 -4.15 2.22 4.51
C ALA A 73 -5.13 1.37 3.68
N THR A 74 -4.62 0.67 2.66
CA THR A 74 -5.39 -0.28 1.85
C THR A 74 -5.94 -1.42 2.73
N HIS A 75 -5.10 -2.02 3.56
CA HIS A 75 -5.50 -3.10 4.46
C HIS A 75 -6.47 -2.63 5.57
N ALA A 76 -6.40 -1.37 6.01
CA ALA A 76 -7.35 -0.82 6.96
C ALA A 76 -8.78 -0.78 6.40
N LEU A 77 -8.92 -0.64 5.08
CA LEU A 77 -10.19 -0.66 4.37
C LEU A 77 -10.65 -2.07 3.95
N GLY A 78 -9.87 -3.12 4.22
CA GLY A 78 -10.15 -4.47 3.70
C GLY A 78 -9.96 -4.57 2.19
N ALA A 79 -9.22 -3.65 1.59
CA ALA A 79 -8.84 -3.65 0.19
C ALA A 79 -7.51 -4.40 -0.02
N ILE A 80 -7.19 -4.73 -1.27
CA ILE A 80 -6.05 -5.55 -1.67
C ILE A 80 -4.93 -4.66 -2.21
N PHE A 81 -3.74 -4.77 -1.66
CA PHE A 81 -2.58 -4.01 -2.12
C PHE A 81 -1.89 -4.70 -3.28
N VAL A 82 -1.53 -3.95 -4.33
CA VAL A 82 -0.89 -4.46 -5.54
C VAL A 82 0.43 -3.72 -5.79
N PRO A 83 1.55 -4.17 -5.20
CA PRO A 83 2.86 -3.58 -5.49
C PRO A 83 3.32 -3.97 -6.89
N LEU A 84 3.66 -2.97 -7.69
CA LEU A 84 4.14 -3.12 -9.06
C LEU A 84 5.66 -2.89 -9.13
N ASN A 85 6.33 -3.66 -9.95
CA ASN A 85 7.77 -3.51 -10.14
C ASN A 85 8.07 -2.28 -11.01
N PHE A 86 8.68 -1.26 -10.42
CA PHE A 86 9.03 0.02 -11.06
C PHE A 86 10.01 -0.09 -12.24
N ARG A 87 10.65 -1.27 -12.43
CA ARG A 87 11.58 -1.52 -13.53
C ARG A 87 10.89 -1.97 -14.83
N LEU A 88 9.60 -2.22 -14.78
CA LEU A 88 8.83 -2.71 -15.91
C LEU A 88 8.43 -1.57 -16.84
N ALA A 89 8.26 -1.90 -18.13
CA ALA A 89 7.80 -0.96 -19.14
C ALA A 89 6.26 -0.73 -19.04
N ALA A 90 5.80 0.38 -19.62
CA ALA A 90 4.39 0.76 -19.57
C ALA A 90 3.42 -0.34 -20.05
N PRO A 91 3.66 -1.12 -21.12
CA PRO A 91 2.76 -2.19 -21.52
C PRO A 91 2.62 -3.31 -20.49
N GLU A 92 3.67 -3.59 -19.72
CA GLU A 92 3.63 -4.60 -18.65
C GLU A 92 2.82 -4.09 -17.45
N ILE A 93 2.99 -2.81 -17.12
CA ILE A 93 2.21 -2.14 -16.06
C ILE A 93 0.73 -2.07 -16.47
N ASP A 94 0.42 -1.69 -17.72
CA ASP A 94 -0.95 -1.69 -18.25
C ASP A 94 -1.61 -3.07 -18.07
N TYR A 95 -0.91 -4.13 -18.46
CA TYR A 95 -1.40 -5.49 -18.28
C TYR A 95 -1.69 -5.82 -16.79
N MET A 96 -0.80 -5.45 -15.87
CA MET A 96 -0.99 -5.74 -14.45
C MET A 96 -2.14 -4.93 -13.84
N LEU A 97 -2.31 -3.68 -14.24
CA LEU A 97 -3.42 -2.83 -13.81
C LEU A 97 -4.78 -3.37 -14.32
N GLU A 98 -4.84 -3.78 -15.59
CA GLU A 98 -6.04 -4.40 -16.17
C GLU A 98 -6.33 -5.76 -15.51
N ASN A 99 -5.35 -6.63 -15.41
CA ASN A 99 -5.51 -7.98 -14.88
C ASN A 99 -5.87 -8.00 -13.39
N SER A 100 -5.28 -7.12 -12.58
CA SER A 100 -5.66 -6.96 -11.18
C SER A 100 -7.00 -6.24 -11.03
N GLY A 101 -7.40 -5.45 -12.00
CA GLY A 101 -8.54 -4.55 -11.91
C GLY A 101 -8.32 -3.46 -10.84
N ALA A 102 -7.10 -2.93 -10.73
CA ALA A 102 -6.77 -1.86 -9.80
C ALA A 102 -7.64 -0.62 -10.07
N VAL A 103 -8.19 -0.04 -9.00
CA VAL A 103 -9.08 1.12 -9.08
C VAL A 103 -8.37 2.43 -8.73
N LEU A 104 -7.18 2.35 -8.14
CA LEU A 104 -6.36 3.49 -7.77
C LEU A 104 -4.89 3.14 -7.93
N LEU A 105 -4.09 4.09 -8.41
CA LEU A 105 -2.63 3.97 -8.56
C LEU A 105 -1.93 5.10 -7.80
N ILE A 106 -1.06 4.74 -6.86
CA ILE A 106 -0.10 5.65 -6.23
C ILE A 106 1.25 5.38 -6.87
N TYR A 107 1.97 6.44 -7.28
CA TYR A 107 3.25 6.24 -7.97
C TYR A 107 4.33 7.25 -7.57
N ALA A 108 5.58 6.78 -7.62
CA ALA A 108 6.76 7.56 -7.29
C ALA A 108 7.24 8.42 -8.49
N PRO A 109 8.00 9.51 -8.23
CA PRO A 109 8.43 10.46 -9.27
C PRO A 109 9.18 9.80 -10.42
N GLU A 110 10.03 8.82 -10.13
CA GLU A 110 10.81 8.10 -11.14
C GLU A 110 9.95 7.29 -12.11
N CYS A 111 8.69 7.01 -11.75
CA CYS A 111 7.73 6.27 -12.56
C CYS A 111 6.80 7.20 -13.37
N ALA A 112 6.90 8.52 -13.23
CA ALA A 112 5.99 9.45 -13.88
C ALA A 112 5.96 9.32 -15.41
N GLN A 113 7.12 9.06 -16.06
CA GLN A 113 7.16 8.84 -17.50
C GLN A 113 6.45 7.55 -17.90
N THR A 114 6.64 6.46 -17.14
CA THR A 114 5.94 5.19 -17.35
C THR A 114 4.43 5.39 -17.21
N VAL A 115 3.98 6.09 -16.15
CA VAL A 115 2.55 6.34 -15.92
C VAL A 115 1.92 7.19 -17.01
N ARG A 116 2.63 8.19 -17.54
CA ARG A 116 2.16 8.99 -18.69
C ARG A 116 2.04 8.18 -19.98
N ALA A 117 2.83 7.13 -20.14
CA ALA A 117 2.82 6.25 -21.30
C ALA A 117 1.80 5.12 -21.21
N LEU A 118 1.04 5.02 -20.12
CA LEU A 118 -0.03 4.03 -19.97
C LEU A 118 -1.16 4.32 -20.97
N THR A 119 -1.55 3.30 -21.72
CA THR A 119 -2.61 3.39 -22.75
C THR A 119 -3.71 2.34 -22.56
N GLY A 120 -3.53 1.44 -21.59
CA GLY A 120 -4.42 0.32 -21.32
C GLY A 120 -5.81 0.77 -20.80
N ARG A 121 -6.80 -0.12 -20.95
CA ARG A 121 -8.17 0.07 -20.47
C ARG A 121 -8.31 -0.43 -19.02
N HIS A 122 -7.65 0.24 -18.10
CA HIS A 122 -7.72 -0.08 -16.68
C HIS A 122 -8.86 0.68 -15.96
N ALA A 123 -9.30 0.12 -14.83
CA ALA A 123 -10.41 0.65 -14.04
C ALA A 123 -10.01 1.80 -13.08
N LEU A 124 -8.83 2.42 -13.28
CA LEU A 124 -8.35 3.49 -12.41
C LEU A 124 -9.33 4.66 -12.37
N ARG A 125 -9.76 5.00 -11.17
CA ARG A 125 -10.58 6.17 -10.85
C ARG A 125 -9.72 7.36 -10.47
N GLU A 126 -8.54 7.10 -9.89
CA GLU A 126 -7.63 8.11 -9.36
C GLU A 126 -6.18 7.71 -9.59
N ARG A 127 -5.33 8.69 -9.86
CA ARG A 127 -3.87 8.57 -9.87
C ARG A 127 -3.29 9.59 -8.89
N VAL A 128 -2.39 9.14 -8.03
CA VAL A 128 -1.79 9.95 -6.97
C VAL A 128 -0.28 9.91 -7.12
N ALA A 129 0.33 11.05 -7.38
CA ALA A 129 1.78 11.20 -7.58
C ALA A 129 2.47 11.57 -6.27
N LEU A 130 3.55 10.88 -5.90
CA LEU A 130 4.42 11.32 -4.80
C LEU A 130 5.21 12.59 -5.14
N GLY A 131 5.50 12.82 -6.43
CA GLY A 131 6.12 14.03 -6.94
C GLY A 131 5.13 14.99 -7.58
N GLU A 132 5.56 15.63 -8.67
CA GLU A 132 4.73 16.51 -9.48
C GLU A 132 3.63 15.70 -10.19
N PRO A 133 2.35 15.99 -9.95
CA PRO A 133 1.25 15.27 -10.57
C PRO A 133 1.11 15.65 -12.05
N GLY A 134 0.60 14.72 -12.84
CA GLY A 134 0.14 14.98 -14.20
C GLY A 134 -1.23 15.69 -14.21
N PRO A 135 -1.72 16.11 -15.39
CA PRO A 135 -3.05 16.72 -15.51
C PRO A 135 -4.15 15.80 -14.99
N GLY A 136 -4.96 16.31 -14.05
CA GLY A 136 -6.07 15.55 -13.44
C GLY A 136 -5.65 14.53 -12.39
N GLU A 137 -4.40 14.54 -11.95
CA GLU A 137 -3.88 13.68 -10.91
C GLU A 137 -3.73 14.44 -9.58
N ALA A 138 -3.80 13.74 -8.45
CA ALA A 138 -3.57 14.32 -7.13
C ALA A 138 -2.08 14.25 -6.74
N GLN A 139 -1.61 15.26 -5.98
CA GLN A 139 -0.31 15.20 -5.32
C GLN A 139 -0.45 14.52 -3.95
N TYR A 140 0.40 13.55 -3.64
CA TYR A 140 0.27 12.66 -2.49
C TYR A 140 0.17 13.38 -1.15
N GLU A 141 1.09 14.28 -0.82
CA GLU A 141 1.09 14.96 0.48
C GLU A 141 -0.10 15.92 0.62
N ALA A 142 -0.44 16.66 -0.43
CA ALA A 142 -1.61 17.52 -0.45
C ALA A 142 -2.90 16.68 -0.28
N TRP A 143 -3.02 15.59 -1.03
CA TRP A 143 -4.15 14.69 -0.97
C TRP A 143 -4.29 14.01 0.39
N LEU A 144 -3.18 13.57 0.99
CA LEU A 144 -3.15 12.98 2.32
C LEU A 144 -3.56 14.00 3.40
N SER A 145 -3.12 15.26 3.28
CA SER A 145 -3.44 16.32 4.25
C SER A 145 -4.94 16.63 4.36
N GLU A 146 -5.71 16.40 3.29
CA GLU A 146 -7.17 16.52 3.28
C GLU A 146 -7.87 15.37 4.01
N GLY A 147 -7.17 14.28 4.28
CA GLY A 147 -7.73 13.11 4.97
C GLY A 147 -7.95 13.37 6.45
N VAL A 148 -8.97 12.74 7.02
CA VAL A 148 -9.28 12.81 8.45
C VAL A 148 -8.70 11.57 9.14
N PRO A 149 -7.86 11.71 10.20
CA PRO A 149 -7.22 10.57 10.86
C PRO A 149 -8.18 9.88 11.85
N GLU A 150 -9.41 9.60 11.42
CA GLU A 150 -10.39 8.87 12.23
C GLU A 150 -10.12 7.37 12.19
N PRO A 151 -10.36 6.66 13.30
CA PRO A 151 -10.20 5.22 13.33
C PRO A 151 -11.12 4.52 12.31
N ILE A 152 -10.52 3.67 11.48
CA ILE A 152 -11.24 2.82 10.54
C ILE A 152 -11.13 1.37 11.05
N ASP A 153 -12.28 0.72 11.25
CA ASP A 153 -12.36 -0.66 11.75
C ASP A 153 -13.29 -1.50 10.87
N VAL A 154 -12.88 -1.72 9.62
CA VAL A 154 -13.56 -2.60 8.69
C VAL A 154 -13.30 -4.05 9.08
N PRO A 155 -14.32 -4.94 9.09
CA PRO A 155 -14.11 -6.36 9.31
C PRO A 155 -13.21 -6.96 8.23
N VAL A 156 -12.11 -7.60 8.66
CA VAL A 156 -11.16 -8.30 7.78
C VAL A 156 -10.77 -9.61 8.45
N ALA A 157 -10.95 -10.72 7.74
CA ALA A 157 -10.52 -12.03 8.18
C ALA A 157 -9.07 -12.31 7.78
N LEU A 158 -8.43 -13.27 8.45
CA LEU A 158 -7.07 -13.67 8.11
C LEU A 158 -6.99 -14.34 6.72
N ASP A 159 -8.06 -14.98 6.29
CA ASP A 159 -8.13 -15.66 4.99
C ASP A 159 -8.45 -14.69 3.83
N ASP A 160 -8.82 -13.43 4.13
CA ASP A 160 -9.03 -12.43 3.09
C ASP A 160 -7.71 -12.13 2.37
N THR A 161 -7.81 -11.85 1.06
CA THR A 161 -6.64 -11.50 0.24
C THR A 161 -6.08 -10.15 0.67
N ALA A 162 -4.79 -10.11 1.00
CA ALA A 162 -4.07 -8.90 1.38
C ALA A 162 -3.26 -8.30 0.22
N LEU A 163 -2.57 -9.15 -0.54
CA LEU A 163 -1.67 -8.75 -1.62
C LEU A 163 -1.93 -9.52 -2.91
N ILE A 164 -1.65 -8.86 -4.04
CA ILE A 164 -1.43 -9.53 -5.32
C ILE A 164 0.00 -9.22 -5.78
N LEU A 165 0.88 -10.23 -5.78
CA LEU A 165 2.25 -10.10 -6.22
C LEU A 165 2.42 -10.70 -7.62
N TYR A 166 2.88 -9.89 -8.57
CA TYR A 166 3.14 -10.37 -9.91
C TYR A 166 4.50 -11.04 -10.00
N THR A 167 4.51 -12.26 -10.53
CA THR A 167 5.72 -13.04 -10.79
C THR A 167 5.89 -13.27 -12.30
N SER A 168 7.14 -13.44 -12.75
CA SER A 168 7.42 -13.83 -14.13
C SER A 168 6.85 -15.22 -14.40
N GLY A 169 5.74 -15.29 -15.12
CA GLY A 169 5.12 -16.56 -15.49
C GLY A 169 5.95 -17.32 -16.52
N THR A 170 6.02 -18.63 -16.40
CA THR A 170 6.67 -19.53 -17.39
C THR A 170 6.01 -19.46 -18.80
N THR A 171 4.85 -18.85 -18.93
CA THR A 171 4.04 -18.74 -20.16
C THR A 171 4.13 -17.37 -20.84
N GLY A 172 5.09 -16.52 -20.47
CA GLY A 172 5.35 -15.22 -21.10
C GLY A 172 4.54 -14.03 -20.57
N ARG A 173 3.44 -14.24 -19.82
CA ARG A 173 2.71 -13.18 -19.14
C ARG A 173 2.85 -13.29 -17.63
N PRO A 174 3.05 -12.17 -16.89
CA PRO A 174 3.08 -12.18 -15.43
C PRO A 174 1.80 -12.75 -14.83
N LYS A 175 1.94 -13.50 -13.73
CA LYS A 175 0.82 -14.05 -12.97
C LYS A 175 0.74 -13.36 -11.62
N GLY A 176 -0.45 -12.92 -11.22
CA GLY A 176 -0.71 -12.33 -9.91
C GLY A 176 -0.93 -13.43 -8.87
N ALA A 177 0.06 -13.66 -8.02
CA ALA A 177 -0.08 -14.55 -6.86
C ALA A 177 -0.84 -13.82 -5.75
N MET A 178 -1.96 -14.38 -5.31
CA MET A 178 -2.77 -13.85 -4.23
C MET A 178 -2.25 -14.37 -2.89
N LEU A 179 -1.93 -13.45 -1.97
CA LEU A 179 -1.52 -13.75 -0.61
C LEU A 179 -2.56 -13.24 0.37
N SER A 180 -3.01 -14.11 1.28
CA SER A 180 -3.93 -13.72 2.35
C SER A 180 -3.19 -12.98 3.48
N HIS A 181 -3.96 -12.31 4.36
CA HIS A 181 -3.42 -11.75 5.60
C HIS A 181 -2.75 -12.84 6.44
N ALA A 182 -3.30 -14.06 6.49
CA ALA A 182 -2.68 -15.18 7.20
C ALA A 182 -1.29 -15.51 6.65
N ASN A 183 -1.10 -15.56 5.33
CA ASN A 183 0.23 -15.84 4.75
C ASN A 183 1.28 -14.85 5.24
N LEU A 184 0.94 -13.57 5.29
CA LEU A 184 1.85 -12.51 5.73
C LEU A 184 2.11 -12.56 7.25
N VAL A 185 1.07 -12.79 8.05
CA VAL A 185 1.17 -12.93 9.51
C VAL A 185 2.07 -14.11 9.86
N TRP A 186 1.84 -15.29 9.25
CA TRP A 186 2.65 -16.48 9.50
C TRP A 186 4.10 -16.32 9.01
N ASN A 187 4.31 -15.58 7.93
CA ASN A 187 5.68 -15.24 7.50
C ASN A 187 6.41 -14.39 8.55
N CYS A 188 5.74 -13.41 9.17
CA CYS A 188 6.30 -12.63 10.27
C CYS A 188 6.60 -13.52 11.50
N PHE A 189 5.70 -14.44 11.87
CA PHE A 189 5.97 -15.39 12.97
C PHE A 189 7.17 -16.29 12.66
N ASN A 190 7.28 -16.81 11.43
CA ASN A 190 8.43 -17.61 11.04
C ASN A 190 9.74 -16.82 11.13
N LEU A 191 9.72 -15.54 10.74
CA LEU A 191 10.90 -14.67 10.91
C LEU A 191 11.27 -14.52 12.38
N LEU A 192 10.31 -14.16 13.23
CA LEU A 192 10.53 -13.98 14.67
C LEU A 192 10.97 -15.28 15.39
N ALA A 193 10.58 -16.44 14.88
CA ALA A 193 10.99 -17.74 15.43
C ALA A 193 12.45 -18.12 15.08
N ASN A 194 13.03 -17.51 14.05
CA ASN A 194 14.36 -17.87 13.52
C ASN A 194 15.40 -16.75 13.60
N VAL A 195 14.98 -15.55 13.97
CA VAL A 195 15.84 -14.36 14.04
C VAL A 195 15.57 -13.65 15.37
N ASP A 196 16.65 -13.37 16.11
CA ASP A 196 16.55 -12.50 17.28
C ASP A 196 16.29 -11.07 16.81
N VAL A 197 15.11 -10.54 17.17
CA VAL A 197 14.72 -9.16 16.87
C VAL A 197 14.55 -8.44 18.19
N ALA A 198 15.45 -7.51 18.50
CA ALA A 198 15.31 -6.68 19.67
C ALA A 198 14.22 -5.61 19.47
N SER A 199 13.51 -5.27 20.55
CA SER A 199 12.41 -4.30 20.49
C SER A 199 12.88 -2.87 20.23
N ASP A 200 14.16 -2.59 20.31
CA ASP A 200 14.85 -1.31 20.15
C ASP A 200 15.69 -1.20 18.87
N GLU A 201 15.71 -2.24 18.05
CA GLU A 201 16.28 -2.18 16.70
C GLU A 201 15.40 -1.33 15.77
N VAL A 202 16.07 -0.48 14.97
CA VAL A 202 15.46 0.39 13.95
C VAL A 202 16.16 0.18 12.62
#